data_254b2109e53a3d8a193aec2037e16fa4
#
_entry.id   254b2109e53a3d8a193aec2037e16fa4
#
_cell.length_a   1.000
_cell.length_b   1.000
_cell.length_c   1.000
_cell.angle_alpha   90.00
_cell.angle_beta   90.00
_cell.angle_gamma   90.00
#
_symmetry.space_group_name_H-M   'P 1'
#
loop_
_entity.id
_entity.type
_entity.pdbx_description
1 polymer ?
#
loop_
_entity_poly.entity_id
_entity_poly.type
_entity_poly.pdbx_seq_one_letter_code
_entity_poly.pdbx_strand_id
1 'polypeptide(L)'
;MRSAPDSGGVASYVRKSMGNTWARVAGYLFYFGVAAGEPVVAVMGAEYVVAITGADRSLLPFVAGVLFLVPFTLNLFGVKVAGWVQLGLSALLVVVVVGVIAYGAPAVHETSFQPFMPHGWVGVGVAISLFV
;
A
#
# COMPACT_ATOMS: atom_id res chain seq x y z
N MET A 1 -26.37 -14.01 -22.97
CA MET A 1 -25.69 -12.70 -23.05
C MET A 1 -24.41 -12.77 -22.21
N ARG A 2 -23.23 -12.86 -22.82
CA ARG A 2 -21.96 -12.73 -22.10
C ARG A 2 -21.79 -11.25 -21.78
N SER A 3 -22.02 -10.89 -20.52
CA SER A 3 -21.63 -9.57 -20.02
C SER A 3 -20.13 -9.47 -20.14
N ALA A 4 -19.64 -8.59 -21.02
CA ALA A 4 -18.24 -8.22 -21.04
C ALA A 4 -17.81 -7.86 -19.61
N PRO A 5 -16.59 -8.27 -19.16
CA PRO A 5 -16.10 -7.87 -17.85
C PRO A 5 -16.05 -6.35 -17.81
N ASP A 6 -16.91 -5.78 -16.98
CA ASP A 6 -16.99 -4.33 -16.77
C ASP A 6 -15.67 -3.87 -16.13
N SER A 7 -14.86 -3.15 -16.89
CA SER A 7 -13.55 -2.63 -16.44
C SER A 7 -13.67 -1.48 -15.44
N GLY A 8 -14.85 -1.20 -14.94
CA GLY A 8 -15.15 -0.04 -14.07
C GLY A 8 -14.79 -0.21 -12.59
N GLY A 9 -14.10 -1.29 -12.20
CA GLY A 9 -13.64 -1.47 -10.81
C GLY A 9 -14.75 -1.31 -9.77
N VAL A 10 -14.46 -0.60 -8.68
CA VAL A 10 -15.40 -0.35 -7.56
C VAL A 10 -16.71 0.29 -8.06
N ALA A 11 -16.63 1.23 -9.00
CA ALA A 11 -17.82 1.91 -9.53
C ALA A 11 -18.81 0.96 -10.23
N SER A 12 -18.34 -0.12 -10.88
CA SER A 12 -19.22 -1.09 -11.51
C SER A 12 -19.99 -1.94 -10.51
N TYR A 13 -19.38 -2.30 -9.39
CA TYR A 13 -20.07 -3.02 -8.30
C TYR A 13 -21.16 -2.16 -7.67
N VAL A 14 -20.82 -0.89 -7.36
CA VAL A 14 -21.79 0.06 -6.80
C VAL A 14 -22.93 0.33 -7.79
N ARG A 15 -22.66 0.39 -9.10
CA ARG A 15 -23.69 0.58 -10.12
C ARG A 15 -24.73 -0.54 -10.12
N LYS A 16 -24.27 -1.79 -9.94
CA LYS A 16 -25.16 -2.95 -9.92
C LYS A 16 -26.05 -3.01 -8.69
N SER A 17 -25.58 -2.50 -7.55
CA SER A 17 -26.30 -2.55 -6.28
C SER A 17 -27.09 -1.29 -5.95
N MET A 18 -26.53 -0.11 -6.23
CA MET A 18 -27.05 1.19 -5.76
C MET A 18 -27.40 2.18 -6.88
N GLY A 19 -27.16 1.79 -8.15
CA GLY A 19 -27.47 2.61 -9.31
C GLY A 19 -26.36 3.60 -9.73
N ASN A 20 -26.64 4.35 -10.80
CA ASN A 20 -25.63 5.11 -11.52
C ASN A 20 -25.09 6.33 -10.75
N THR A 21 -25.93 6.98 -9.94
CA THR A 21 -25.55 8.16 -9.14
C THR A 21 -24.52 7.78 -8.09
N TRP A 22 -24.78 6.74 -7.33
CA TRP A 22 -23.86 6.25 -6.31
C TRP A 22 -22.57 5.67 -6.91
N ALA A 23 -22.66 5.07 -8.09
CA ALA A 23 -21.47 4.62 -8.82
C ALA A 23 -20.52 5.76 -9.20
N ARG A 24 -21.07 6.92 -9.58
CA ARG A 24 -20.25 8.12 -9.87
C ARG A 24 -19.59 8.64 -8.59
N VAL A 25 -20.35 8.77 -7.50
CA VAL A 25 -19.81 9.19 -6.20
C VAL A 25 -18.68 8.27 -5.75
N ALA A 26 -18.91 6.96 -5.77
CA ALA A 26 -17.89 5.97 -5.41
C ALA A 26 -16.64 6.05 -6.31
N GLY A 27 -16.83 6.25 -7.62
CA GLY A 27 -15.72 6.42 -8.57
C GLY A 27 -14.88 7.66 -8.28
N TYR A 28 -15.52 8.80 -8.00
CA TYR A 28 -14.80 10.01 -7.63
C TYR A 28 -14.08 9.89 -6.29
N LEU A 29 -14.73 9.35 -5.27
CA LEU A 29 -14.12 9.14 -3.96
C LEU A 29 -12.90 8.21 -4.06
N PHE A 30 -13.02 7.14 -4.82
CA PHE A 30 -11.89 6.24 -5.07
C PHE A 30 -10.75 6.95 -5.81
N TYR A 31 -11.06 7.68 -6.89
CA TYR A 31 -10.06 8.41 -7.67
C TYR A 31 -9.30 9.43 -6.82
N PHE A 32 -10.02 10.28 -6.10
CA PHE A 32 -9.39 11.31 -5.26
C PHE A 32 -8.66 10.69 -4.05
N GLY A 33 -9.18 9.61 -3.47
CA GLY A 33 -8.52 8.88 -2.40
C GLY A 33 -7.16 8.31 -2.85
N VAL A 34 -7.12 7.66 -4.01
CA VAL A 34 -5.87 7.14 -4.59
C VAL A 34 -4.92 8.29 -4.93
N ALA A 35 -5.41 9.32 -5.63
CA ALA A 35 -4.59 10.47 -6.04
C ALA A 35 -3.97 11.23 -4.86
N ALA A 36 -4.65 11.26 -3.71
CA ALA A 36 -4.12 11.86 -2.48
C ALA A 36 -3.18 10.91 -1.71
N GLY A 37 -3.46 9.60 -1.73
CA GLY A 37 -2.70 8.60 -0.98
C GLY A 37 -1.37 8.23 -1.61
N GLU A 38 -1.30 8.11 -2.94
CA GLU A 38 -0.07 7.68 -3.62
C GLU A 38 1.17 8.56 -3.32
N PRO A 39 1.10 9.90 -3.34
CA PRO A 39 2.25 10.73 -2.99
C PRO A 39 2.72 10.51 -1.54
N VAL A 40 1.81 10.28 -0.60
CA VAL A 40 2.15 10.01 0.80
C VAL A 40 2.96 8.72 0.90
N VAL A 41 2.52 7.65 0.24
CA VAL A 41 3.25 6.37 0.20
C VAL A 41 4.64 6.54 -0.43
N ALA A 42 4.76 7.32 -1.51
CA ALA A 42 6.04 7.59 -2.15
C ALA A 42 7.01 8.33 -1.22
N VAL A 43 6.53 9.32 -0.46
CA VAL A 43 7.35 10.05 0.53
C VAL A 43 7.79 9.13 1.66
N MET A 44 6.88 8.34 2.23
CA MET A 44 7.23 7.36 3.27
C MET A 44 8.25 6.34 2.77
N GLY A 45 8.08 5.82 1.55
CA GLY A 45 9.04 4.94 0.90
C GLY A 45 10.42 5.59 0.74
N ALA A 46 10.45 6.88 0.36
CA ALA A 46 11.68 7.64 0.22
C ALA A 46 12.42 7.83 1.56
N GLU A 47 11.68 8.06 2.65
CA GLU A 47 12.27 8.14 3.99
C GLU A 47 12.97 6.84 4.37
N TYR A 48 12.38 5.69 4.08
CA TYR A 48 13.02 4.39 4.32
C TYR A 48 14.29 4.21 3.46
N VAL A 49 14.24 4.57 2.17
CA VAL A 49 15.41 4.46 1.29
C VAL A 49 16.55 5.35 1.80
N VAL A 50 16.26 6.61 2.14
CA VAL A 50 17.26 7.56 2.68
C VAL A 50 17.84 7.05 4.00
N ALA A 51 16.99 6.52 4.89
CA ALA A 51 17.43 5.99 6.18
C ALA A 51 18.34 4.76 6.03
N ILE A 52 18.02 3.82 5.13
CA ILE A 52 18.81 2.59 4.92
C ILE A 52 20.12 2.88 4.21
N THR A 53 20.12 3.80 3.24
CA THR A 53 21.32 4.14 2.45
C THR A 53 22.23 5.13 3.14
N GLY A 54 21.76 5.81 4.21
CA GLY A 54 22.50 6.89 4.85
C GLY A 54 22.65 8.15 3.96
N ALA A 55 21.82 8.26 2.93
CA ALA A 55 21.86 9.39 2.00
C ALA A 55 21.41 10.69 2.67
N ASP A 56 21.84 11.82 2.11
CA ASP A 56 21.44 13.13 2.62
C ASP A 56 19.91 13.33 2.49
N ARG A 57 19.29 13.90 3.51
CA ARG A 57 17.86 14.20 3.54
C ARG A 57 17.39 15.14 2.43
N SER A 58 18.29 15.93 1.88
CA SER A 58 18.01 16.79 0.73
C SER A 58 17.60 16.01 -0.53
N LEU A 59 17.98 14.72 -0.62
CA LEU A 59 17.60 13.82 -1.71
C LEU A 59 16.19 13.23 -1.57
N LEU A 60 15.55 13.37 -0.42
CA LEU A 60 14.23 12.80 -0.15
C LEU A 60 13.19 13.15 -1.21
N PRO A 61 13.00 14.43 -1.63
CA PRO A 61 12.00 14.76 -2.66
C PRO A 61 12.34 14.14 -4.02
N PHE A 62 13.62 14.00 -4.34
CA PHE A 62 14.05 13.34 -5.57
C PHE A 62 13.74 11.84 -5.54
N VAL A 63 14.06 11.16 -4.45
CA VAL A 63 13.77 9.72 -4.26
C VAL A 63 12.26 9.48 -4.28
N ALA A 64 11.48 10.32 -3.61
CA ALA A 64 10.01 10.25 -3.62
C ALA A 64 9.44 10.42 -5.04
N GLY A 65 9.98 11.38 -5.80
CA GLY A 65 9.63 11.60 -7.19
C GLY A 65 9.90 10.37 -8.07
N VAL A 66 11.04 9.73 -7.90
CA VAL A 66 11.38 8.49 -8.62
C VAL A 66 10.43 7.35 -8.24
N LEU A 67 10.19 7.14 -6.93
CA LEU A 67 9.27 6.11 -6.44
C LEU A 67 7.83 6.32 -6.92
N PHE A 68 7.42 7.56 -7.12
CA PHE A 68 6.12 7.90 -7.68
C PHE A 68 6.06 7.67 -9.19
N LEU A 69 7.09 8.11 -9.93
CA LEU A 69 7.11 8.06 -11.39
C LEU A 69 7.33 6.65 -11.95
N VAL A 70 8.09 5.79 -11.26
CA VAL A 70 8.38 4.42 -11.74
C VAL A 70 7.11 3.59 -11.90
N PRO A 71 6.22 3.45 -10.92
CA PRO A 71 4.95 2.73 -11.10
C PRO A 71 4.05 3.38 -12.15
N PHE A 72 4.05 4.71 -12.24
CA PHE A 72 3.27 5.42 -13.25
C PHE A 72 3.75 5.09 -14.67
N THR A 73 5.05 5.11 -14.91
CA THR A 73 5.63 4.75 -16.21
C THR A 73 5.40 3.28 -16.56
N LEU A 74 5.52 2.37 -15.58
CA LEU A 74 5.23 0.95 -15.77
C LEU A 74 3.78 0.71 -16.21
N ASN A 75 2.82 1.47 -15.68
CA ASN A 75 1.43 1.39 -16.11
C ASN A 75 1.22 1.83 -17.57
N LEU A 76 2.06 2.69 -18.13
CA LEU A 76 1.99 3.08 -19.56
C LEU A 76 2.34 1.92 -20.49
N PHE A 77 3.15 0.95 -20.06
CA PHE A 77 3.48 -0.26 -20.81
C PHE A 77 2.39 -1.33 -20.78
N GLY A 78 1.30 -1.06 -20.08
CA GLY A 78 0.10 -1.89 -20.04
C GLY A 78 -0.02 -2.75 -18.79
N VAL A 79 -1.26 -3.13 -18.50
CA VAL A 79 -1.68 -3.85 -17.28
C VAL A 79 -0.93 -5.18 -17.06
N LYS A 80 -0.52 -5.85 -18.13
CA LYS A 80 0.21 -7.12 -18.03
C LYS A 80 1.61 -6.93 -17.43
N VAL A 81 2.33 -5.91 -17.89
CA VAL A 81 3.70 -5.60 -17.40
C VAL A 81 3.62 -5.16 -15.94
N ALA A 82 2.73 -4.22 -15.63
CA ALA A 82 2.50 -3.76 -14.26
C ALA A 82 2.12 -4.94 -13.32
N GLY A 83 1.24 -5.85 -13.78
CA GLY A 83 0.85 -7.03 -13.01
C GLY A 83 1.99 -8.00 -12.71
N TRP A 84 2.89 -8.25 -13.67
CA TRP A 84 4.05 -9.11 -13.43
C TRP A 84 5.06 -8.48 -12.46
N VAL A 85 5.30 -7.17 -12.58
CA VAL A 85 6.16 -6.44 -11.65
C VAL A 85 5.56 -6.47 -10.24
N GLN A 86 4.26 -6.21 -10.11
CA GLN A 86 3.56 -6.28 -8.82
C GLN A 86 3.62 -7.68 -8.21
N LEU A 87 3.42 -8.73 -9.00
CA LEU A 87 3.54 -10.11 -8.53
C LEU A 87 4.95 -10.41 -8.01
N GLY A 88 5.99 -9.98 -8.76
CA GLY A 88 7.38 -10.14 -8.34
C GLY A 88 7.69 -9.42 -7.03
N LEU A 89 7.25 -8.17 -6.89
CA LEU A 89 7.42 -7.39 -5.65
C LEU A 89 6.67 -8.01 -4.48
N SER A 90 5.45 -8.52 -4.71
CA SER A 90 4.67 -9.19 -3.67
C SER A 90 5.32 -10.49 -3.23
N ALA A 91 5.85 -11.28 -4.17
CA ALA A 91 6.58 -12.50 -3.84
C ALA A 91 7.86 -12.18 -3.04
N LEU A 92 8.60 -11.15 -3.44
CA LEU A 92 9.77 -10.68 -2.69
C LEU A 92 9.40 -10.25 -1.27
N LEU A 93 8.30 -9.51 -1.11
CA LEU A 93 7.81 -9.11 0.22
C LEU A 93 7.51 -10.32 1.10
N VAL A 94 6.81 -11.33 0.55
CA VAL A 94 6.51 -12.58 1.28
C VAL A 94 7.79 -13.28 1.71
N VAL A 95 8.78 -13.39 0.82
CA VAL A 95 10.08 -14.02 1.14
C VAL A 95 10.79 -13.25 2.25
N VAL A 96 10.81 -11.92 2.19
CA VAL A 96 11.43 -11.08 3.24
C VAL A 96 10.71 -11.27 4.56
N VAL A 97 9.37 -11.23 4.59
CA VAL A 97 8.58 -11.41 5.82
C VAL A 97 8.82 -12.78 6.43
N VAL A 98 8.78 -13.85 5.62
CA VAL A 98 9.06 -15.22 6.08
C VAL A 98 10.49 -15.31 6.60
N GLY A 99 11.46 -14.71 5.91
CA GLY A 99 12.85 -14.67 6.35
C GLY A 99 13.03 -13.98 7.71
N VAL A 100 12.39 -12.83 7.91
CA VAL A 100 12.42 -12.09 9.18
C VAL A 100 11.77 -12.93 10.31
N ILE A 101 10.63 -13.56 10.03
CA ILE A 101 9.97 -14.45 11.01
C ILE A 101 10.88 -15.64 11.35
N ALA A 102 11.43 -16.32 10.35
CA ALA A 102 12.28 -17.47 10.57
C ALA A 102 13.57 -17.13 11.35
N TYR A 103 14.16 -15.98 11.07
CA TYR A 103 15.34 -15.49 11.78
C TYR A 103 15.01 -15.01 13.20
N GLY A 104 13.88 -14.33 13.38
CA GLY A 104 13.46 -13.76 14.65
C GLY A 104 12.78 -14.78 15.60
N ALA A 105 12.17 -15.84 15.07
CA ALA A 105 11.42 -16.80 15.86
C ALA A 105 12.21 -17.42 17.04
N PRO A 106 13.50 -17.80 16.90
CA PRO A 106 14.28 -18.33 18.01
C PRO A 106 14.58 -17.29 19.12
N ALA A 107 14.51 -16.01 18.81
CA ALA A 107 14.78 -14.91 19.75
C ALA A 107 13.52 -14.45 20.50
N VAL A 108 12.36 -14.99 20.18
CA VAL A 108 11.10 -14.66 20.84
C VAL A 108 11.00 -15.41 22.17
N HIS A 109 10.94 -14.66 23.27
CA HIS A 109 10.76 -15.17 24.63
C HIS A 109 9.38 -14.74 25.15
N GLU A 110 8.84 -15.42 26.15
CA GLU A 110 7.54 -15.06 26.76
C GLU A 110 7.51 -13.61 27.27
N THR A 111 8.66 -13.10 27.73
CA THR A 111 8.83 -11.71 28.17
C THR A 111 8.71 -10.69 27.05
N SER A 112 8.86 -11.09 25.78
CA SER A 112 8.71 -10.20 24.60
C SER A 112 7.27 -9.75 24.40
N PHE A 113 6.31 -10.44 25.01
CA PHE A 113 4.89 -10.08 24.95
C PHE A 113 4.39 -9.30 26.17
N GLN A 114 5.29 -8.90 27.10
CA GLN A 114 4.93 -8.15 28.30
C GLN A 114 5.59 -6.76 28.28
N PRO A 115 4.79 -5.69 28.45
CA PRO A 115 3.32 -5.66 28.55
C PRO A 115 2.65 -5.78 27.20
N PHE A 116 1.65 -6.69 27.06
CA PHE A 116 0.94 -6.91 25.82
C PHE A 116 0.20 -5.65 25.30
N MET A 117 -0.22 -4.78 26.22
CA MET A 117 -0.93 -3.53 25.90
C MET A 117 -0.34 -2.36 26.71
N PRO A 118 0.86 -1.85 26.34
CA PRO A 118 1.55 -0.80 27.12
C PRO A 118 0.77 0.50 27.22
N HIS A 119 -0.09 0.81 26.25
CA HIS A 119 -0.93 2.01 26.18
C HIS A 119 -2.43 1.71 26.34
N GLY A 120 -2.79 0.49 26.78
CA GLY A 120 -4.17 0.08 26.98
C GLY A 120 -5.02 0.14 25.71
N TRP A 121 -6.34 0.18 25.88
CA TRP A 121 -7.30 0.25 24.76
C TRP A 121 -7.20 1.51 23.90
N VAL A 122 -6.71 2.60 24.47
CA VAL A 122 -6.47 3.85 23.72
C VAL A 122 -5.38 3.66 22.67
N GLY A 123 -4.30 2.95 23.02
CA GLY A 123 -3.24 2.60 22.06
C GLY A 123 -3.74 1.73 20.91
N VAL A 124 -4.62 0.77 21.21
CA VAL A 124 -5.26 -0.06 20.18
C VAL A 124 -6.13 0.78 19.25
N GLY A 125 -6.92 1.71 19.79
CA GLY A 125 -7.75 2.63 18.99
C GLY A 125 -6.92 3.51 18.07
N VAL A 126 -5.80 4.06 18.56
CA VAL A 126 -4.87 4.84 17.71
C VAL A 126 -4.25 3.99 16.62
N ALA A 127 -3.82 2.76 16.94
CA ALA A 127 -3.27 1.85 15.94
C ALA A 127 -4.28 1.54 14.84
N ILE A 128 -5.54 1.24 15.18
CA ILE A 128 -6.61 1.00 14.20
C ILE A 128 -6.79 2.21 13.29
N SER A 129 -6.79 3.44 13.85
CA SER A 129 -6.97 4.67 13.05
C SER A 129 -5.85 4.94 12.05
N LEU A 130 -4.67 4.34 12.23
CA LEU A 130 -3.56 4.44 11.29
C LEU A 130 -3.66 3.46 10.11
N PHE A 131 -4.48 2.40 10.25
CA PHE A 131 -4.67 1.37 9.23
C PHE A 131 -5.98 1.52 8.42
N VAL A 132 -6.82 2.48 8.76
CA VAL A 132 -8.08 2.81 8.07
C VAL A 132 -7.91 4.02 7.18
#